data_f04425525547571c169c3810bc54f5d2
#
_entry.id   f04425525547571c169c3810bc54f5d2
#
_cell.length_a   1.000
_cell.length_b   1.000
_cell.length_c   1.000
_cell.angle_alpha   90.00
_cell.angle_beta   90.00
_cell.angle_gamma   90.00
#
_symmetry.space_group_name_H-M   'P 1'
#
loop_
_entity.id
_entity.type
_entity.pdbx_description
1 polymer ?
#
loop_
_entity_poly.entity_id
_entity_poly.type
_entity_poly.pdbx_seq_one_letter_code
_entity_poly.pdbx_strand_id
1 'polypeptide(L)'
;NEKENLERPVFLNCDEDLSDIYENMDYSRGIMFSGRSMVYRETDIISDEKRVQTEYYQRVYKPNNWHYALQMIFGRNKHFLGVVTLYRTIGKEDFTYEDVFLMDMLKDHMAYRLSQDRNNQMTSQEKLTLTQAVKTYDLTKREQTILQLLLQGMENTEICDRLSITVNTLKKHILNIYRKL
;
A
#
# COMPACT_ATOMS: atom_id res chain seq x y z
N ASN A 1 4.00 -9.23 18.82
CA ASN A 1 2.63 -8.82 18.52
C ASN A 1 2.68 -7.38 18.05
N GLU A 2 2.96 -7.16 16.78
CA GLU A 2 2.76 -5.87 16.15
C GLU A 2 1.26 -5.59 16.19
N LYS A 3 0.88 -4.46 16.79
CA LYS A 3 -0.50 -4.01 16.78
C LYS A 3 -0.87 -3.74 15.32
N GLU A 4 -1.84 -4.48 14.79
CA GLU A 4 -2.44 -4.23 13.49
C GLU A 4 -3.20 -2.90 13.56
N ASN A 5 -2.55 -1.81 13.23
CA ASN A 5 -3.11 -0.47 13.19
C ASN A 5 -3.33 -0.05 11.73
N LEU A 6 -4.38 0.74 11.51
CA LEU A 6 -4.60 1.41 10.23
C LEU A 6 -3.59 2.55 10.13
N GLU A 7 -2.67 2.45 9.17
CA GLU A 7 -1.67 3.48 8.93
C GLU A 7 -2.02 4.28 7.65
N ARG A 8 -1.76 5.58 7.69
CA ARG A 8 -1.88 6.50 6.56
C ARG A 8 -3.28 6.53 5.92
N PRO A 9 -4.33 6.88 6.66
CA PRO A 9 -5.63 7.08 6.07
C PRO A 9 -5.60 8.22 5.04
N VAL A 10 -6.36 8.07 3.96
CA VAL A 10 -6.56 9.10 2.95
C VAL A 10 -8.05 9.45 2.96
N PHE A 11 -8.37 10.69 3.28
CA PHE A 11 -9.74 11.19 3.30
C PHE A 11 -10.02 11.99 2.02
N LEU A 12 -11.17 11.74 1.40
CA LEU A 12 -11.66 12.46 0.23
C LEU A 12 -13.02 13.09 0.57
N ASN A 13 -13.16 14.38 0.30
CA ASN A 13 -14.37 15.16 0.60
C ASN A 13 -14.73 15.18 2.10
N CYS A 14 -13.72 15.25 2.96
CA CYS A 14 -13.84 15.25 4.41
C CYS A 14 -12.70 16.08 4.98
N ASP A 15 -13.01 16.95 5.93
CA ASP A 15 -12.08 17.99 6.42
C ASP A 15 -11.28 17.58 7.66
N GLU A 16 -11.55 16.42 8.26
CA GLU A 16 -10.95 16.02 9.54
C GLU A 16 -10.17 14.71 9.44
N ASP A 17 -9.01 14.70 10.10
CA ASP A 17 -8.26 13.47 10.36
C ASP A 17 -8.91 12.74 11.55
N LEU A 18 -9.61 11.65 11.25
CA LEU A 18 -10.34 10.85 12.23
C LEU A 18 -9.53 9.63 12.70
N SER A 19 -8.24 9.55 12.38
CA SER A 19 -7.40 8.37 12.61
C SER A 19 -7.39 7.90 14.08
N ASP A 20 -7.34 8.81 15.04
CA ASP A 20 -7.29 8.49 16.47
C ASP A 20 -8.60 7.90 17.01
N ILE A 21 -9.74 8.21 16.38
CA ILE A 21 -11.06 7.77 16.82
C ILE A 21 -11.38 6.36 16.30
N TYR A 22 -10.86 6.01 15.11
CA TYR A 22 -11.09 4.69 14.50
C TYR A 22 -10.50 3.52 15.29
N GLU A 23 -9.41 3.73 16.01
CA GLU A 23 -8.67 2.62 16.61
C GLU A 23 -9.41 1.89 17.73
N ASN A 24 -10.31 2.55 18.45
CA ASN A 24 -10.88 2.01 19.66
C ASN A 24 -12.41 1.82 19.67
N MET A 25 -13.12 2.38 18.69
CA MET A 25 -14.59 2.41 18.68
C MET A 25 -15.24 1.63 17.56
N ASP A 26 -14.50 1.26 16.51
CA ASP A 26 -15.05 0.57 15.34
C ASP A 26 -15.35 -0.90 15.67
N TYR A 27 -16.64 -1.23 15.81
CA TYR A 27 -17.11 -2.58 16.05
C TYR A 27 -16.88 -3.54 14.86
N SER A 28 -16.58 -3.01 13.67
CA SER A 28 -16.28 -3.81 12.47
C SER A 28 -14.81 -4.26 12.42
N ARG A 29 -13.97 -3.81 13.33
CA ARG A 29 -12.52 -4.09 13.34
C ARG A 29 -12.18 -5.58 13.25
N GLY A 30 -12.90 -6.44 13.95
CA GLY A 30 -12.69 -7.89 13.90
C GLY A 30 -12.92 -8.49 12.51
N ILE A 31 -13.85 -7.92 11.74
CA ILE A 31 -14.13 -8.30 10.36
C ILE A 31 -13.03 -7.78 9.45
N MET A 32 -12.60 -6.54 9.65
CA MET A 32 -11.55 -5.86 8.88
C MET A 32 -10.25 -6.66 8.88
N PHE A 33 -9.81 -7.15 10.03
CA PHE A 33 -8.57 -7.92 10.18
C PHE A 33 -8.73 -9.44 9.98
N SER A 34 -9.84 -9.90 9.40
CA SER A 34 -10.04 -11.33 9.07
C SER A 34 -9.05 -11.89 8.04
N GLY A 35 -8.31 -11.03 7.35
CA GLY A 35 -7.36 -11.39 6.28
C GLY A 35 -8.02 -11.87 5.00
N ARG A 36 -9.32 -11.61 4.84
CA ARG A 36 -10.12 -11.92 3.64
C ARG A 36 -10.63 -10.65 3.00
N SER A 37 -10.69 -10.63 1.67
CA SER A 37 -11.40 -9.57 0.95
C SER A 37 -12.90 -9.76 1.08
N MET A 38 -13.61 -8.69 1.42
CA MET A 38 -15.07 -8.71 1.51
C MET A 38 -15.66 -7.32 1.33
N VAL A 39 -16.91 -7.27 0.93
CA VAL A 39 -17.70 -6.05 0.83
C VAL A 39 -18.97 -6.23 1.65
N TYR A 40 -19.33 -5.25 2.46
CA TYR A 40 -20.54 -5.25 3.26
C TYR A 40 -21.01 -3.84 3.58
N ARG A 41 -22.29 -3.67 3.82
CA ARG A 41 -22.85 -2.46 4.44
C ARG A 41 -22.78 -2.63 5.95
N GLU A 42 -22.62 -1.56 6.68
CA GLU A 42 -22.68 -1.63 8.16
C GLU A 42 -24.05 -2.16 8.63
N THR A 43 -25.13 -1.84 7.90
CA THR A 43 -26.48 -2.32 8.19
C THR A 43 -26.65 -3.83 8.00
N ASP A 44 -25.74 -4.52 7.32
CA ASP A 44 -25.70 -5.99 7.26
C ASP A 44 -25.18 -6.62 8.57
N ILE A 45 -24.49 -5.84 9.43
CA ILE A 45 -23.88 -6.31 10.69
C ILE A 45 -24.72 -5.89 11.89
N ILE A 46 -25.22 -4.66 11.87
CA ILE A 46 -25.97 -4.06 12.98
C ILE A 46 -27.19 -3.29 12.42
N SER A 47 -28.35 -3.48 13.04
CA SER A 47 -29.55 -2.75 12.59
C SER A 47 -29.37 -1.23 12.77
N ASP A 48 -29.96 -0.44 11.89
CA ASP A 48 -29.81 1.01 11.89
C ASP A 48 -30.24 1.64 13.22
N GLU A 49 -31.33 1.13 13.85
CA GLU A 49 -31.83 1.63 15.14
C GLU A 49 -30.78 1.46 16.26
N LYS A 50 -30.01 0.36 16.24
CA LYS A 50 -28.94 0.12 17.23
C LYS A 50 -27.69 0.91 16.87
N ARG A 51 -27.36 0.99 15.59
CA ARG A 51 -26.17 1.64 15.07
C ARG A 51 -26.15 3.13 15.44
N VAL A 52 -27.25 3.85 15.23
CA VAL A 52 -27.35 5.28 15.54
C VAL A 52 -27.22 5.60 17.03
N GLN A 53 -27.40 4.60 17.92
CA GLN A 53 -27.23 4.74 19.37
C GLN A 53 -25.79 4.48 19.81
N THR A 54 -24.93 3.97 18.95
CA THR A 54 -23.53 3.69 19.29
C THR A 54 -22.73 4.98 19.51
N GLU A 55 -21.77 4.94 20.40
CA GLU A 55 -20.83 6.03 20.61
C GLU A 55 -20.06 6.36 19.33
N TYR A 56 -19.71 5.34 18.54
CA TYR A 56 -19.07 5.48 17.24
C TYR A 56 -19.90 6.32 16.26
N TYR A 57 -21.20 6.05 16.14
CA TYR A 57 -22.09 6.86 15.30
C TYR A 57 -22.17 8.31 15.78
N GLN A 58 -22.36 8.51 17.09
CA GLN A 58 -22.55 9.86 17.66
C GLN A 58 -21.28 10.72 17.56
N ARG A 59 -20.11 10.14 17.67
CA ARG A 59 -18.83 10.86 17.65
C ARG A 59 -18.19 10.98 16.27
N VAL A 60 -18.43 10.02 15.38
CA VAL A 60 -17.79 9.97 14.06
C VAL A 60 -18.76 10.31 12.95
N TYR A 61 -19.88 9.60 12.86
CA TYR A 61 -20.79 9.76 11.73
C TYR A 61 -21.57 11.07 11.77
N LYS A 62 -22.22 11.33 12.86
CA LYS A 62 -23.13 12.48 13.01
C LYS A 62 -22.44 13.84 12.81
N PRO A 63 -21.27 14.11 13.40
CA PRO A 63 -20.55 15.38 13.18
C PRO A 63 -20.14 15.58 11.71
N ASN A 64 -19.83 14.48 10.99
CA ASN A 64 -19.43 14.52 9.58
C ASN A 64 -20.61 14.48 8.61
N ASN A 65 -21.84 14.56 9.12
CA ASN A 65 -23.04 14.43 8.32
C ASN A 65 -23.14 13.08 7.57
N TRP A 66 -22.51 12.02 8.08
CA TRP A 66 -22.58 10.66 7.52
C TRP A 66 -23.71 9.87 8.17
N HIS A 67 -24.28 8.93 7.41
CA HIS A 67 -25.29 8.04 7.94
C HIS A 67 -25.01 6.58 7.60
N TYR A 68 -24.85 6.21 6.36
CA TYR A 68 -24.58 4.84 5.93
C TYR A 68 -23.15 4.67 5.46
N ALA A 69 -22.61 3.48 5.66
CA ALA A 69 -21.30 3.11 5.16
C ALA A 69 -21.30 1.77 4.42
N LEU A 70 -20.59 1.74 3.30
CA LEU A 70 -20.24 0.54 2.55
C LEU A 70 -18.73 0.35 2.64
N GLN A 71 -18.30 -0.78 3.18
CA GLN A 71 -16.90 -1.10 3.37
C GLN A 71 -16.44 -2.17 2.37
N MET A 72 -15.30 -1.93 1.74
CA MET A 72 -14.59 -2.90 0.93
C MET A 72 -13.21 -3.16 1.55
N ILE A 73 -13.07 -4.34 2.14
CA ILE A 73 -11.84 -4.80 2.77
C ILE A 73 -11.00 -5.54 1.75
N PHE A 74 -9.71 -5.28 1.76
CA PHE A 74 -8.72 -5.99 0.96
C PHE A 74 -7.88 -6.88 1.86
N GLY A 75 -7.97 -8.18 1.64
CA GLY A 75 -7.19 -9.19 2.33
C GLY A 75 -6.64 -10.19 1.34
N ARG A 76 -5.41 -10.67 1.55
CA ARG A 76 -4.78 -11.70 0.73
C ARG A 76 -3.81 -12.51 1.58
N ASN A 77 -3.82 -13.84 1.38
CA ASN A 77 -2.95 -14.76 2.12
C ASN A 77 -3.04 -14.58 3.65
N LYS A 78 -4.24 -14.33 4.17
CA LYS A 78 -4.52 -14.06 5.59
C LYS A 78 -3.91 -12.76 6.12
N HIS A 79 -3.47 -11.85 5.25
CA HIS A 79 -2.97 -10.53 5.62
C HIS A 79 -3.97 -9.45 5.21
N PHE A 80 -4.19 -8.49 6.10
CA PHE A 80 -4.92 -7.27 5.80
C PHE A 80 -4.05 -6.36 4.93
N LEU A 81 -4.61 -5.85 3.84
CA LEU A 81 -3.93 -4.96 2.91
C LEU A 81 -4.43 -3.52 2.99
N GLY A 82 -5.71 -3.35 3.27
CA GLY A 82 -6.35 -2.04 3.34
C GLY A 82 -7.86 -2.13 3.35
N VAL A 83 -8.51 -0.99 3.51
CA VAL A 83 -9.96 -0.84 3.45
C VAL A 83 -10.32 0.45 2.69
N VAL A 84 -11.39 0.41 1.94
CA VAL A 84 -12.08 1.58 1.39
C VAL A 84 -13.45 1.65 2.00
N THR A 85 -13.79 2.79 2.59
CA THR A 85 -15.13 3.04 3.14
C THR A 85 -15.79 4.18 2.36
N LEU A 86 -16.97 3.92 1.84
CA LEU A 86 -17.81 4.91 1.18
C LEU A 86 -18.94 5.30 2.13
N TYR A 87 -19.16 6.61 2.30
CA TYR A 87 -20.20 7.12 3.17
C TYR A 87 -21.32 7.78 2.36
N ARG A 88 -22.55 7.60 2.81
CA ARG A 88 -23.71 8.37 2.38
C ARG A 88 -24.14 9.30 3.50
N THR A 89 -24.48 10.53 3.13
CA THR A 89 -24.89 11.57 4.08
C THR A 89 -26.27 11.30 4.68
N ILE A 90 -26.54 11.92 5.82
CA ILE A 90 -27.88 11.91 6.46
C ILE A 90 -28.94 12.35 5.44
N GLY A 91 -30.06 11.65 5.40
CA GLY A 91 -31.17 11.89 4.46
C GLY A 91 -31.05 11.19 3.11
N LYS A 92 -29.96 10.47 2.85
CA LYS A 92 -29.86 9.54 1.71
C LYS A 92 -30.28 8.13 2.13
N GLU A 93 -30.69 7.32 1.15
CA GLU A 93 -30.98 5.90 1.34
C GLU A 93 -29.69 5.11 1.52
N ASP A 94 -29.80 3.92 2.13
CA ASP A 94 -28.66 2.99 2.27
C ASP A 94 -28.14 2.51 0.89
N PHE A 95 -26.98 1.94 0.90
CA PHE A 95 -26.40 1.29 -0.28
C PHE A 95 -27.27 0.09 -0.69
N THR A 96 -27.48 -0.05 -2.00
CA THR A 96 -28.26 -1.15 -2.57
C THR A 96 -27.42 -2.43 -2.69
N TYR A 97 -28.06 -3.56 -2.96
CA TYR A 97 -27.35 -4.79 -3.30
C TYR A 97 -26.56 -4.67 -4.60
N GLU A 98 -26.97 -3.81 -5.52
CA GLU A 98 -26.22 -3.51 -6.76
C GLU A 98 -24.94 -2.76 -6.45
N ASP A 99 -24.95 -1.79 -5.52
CA ASP A 99 -23.75 -1.11 -5.05
C ASP A 99 -22.75 -2.11 -4.44
N VAL A 100 -23.23 -3.01 -3.56
CA VAL A 100 -22.43 -4.08 -2.97
C VAL A 100 -21.85 -5.00 -4.04
N PHE A 101 -22.66 -5.43 -5.01
CA PHE A 101 -22.23 -6.31 -6.10
C PHE A 101 -21.14 -5.68 -6.97
N LEU A 102 -21.31 -4.40 -7.35
CA LEU A 102 -20.31 -3.68 -8.13
C LEU A 102 -18.97 -3.59 -7.40
N MET A 103 -19.00 -3.29 -6.10
CA MET A 103 -17.78 -3.24 -5.29
C MET A 103 -17.17 -4.64 -5.10
N ASP A 104 -18.01 -5.66 -4.95
CA ASP A 104 -17.56 -7.05 -4.79
C ASP A 104 -16.83 -7.56 -6.03
N MET A 105 -17.25 -7.19 -7.23
CA MET A 105 -16.53 -7.52 -8.47
C MET A 105 -15.13 -6.92 -8.53
N LEU A 106 -14.88 -5.80 -7.86
CA LEU A 106 -13.59 -5.10 -7.90
C LEU A 106 -12.63 -5.55 -6.81
N LYS A 107 -13.13 -6.06 -5.68
CA LYS A 107 -12.32 -6.31 -4.47
C LYS A 107 -11.08 -7.18 -4.69
N ASP A 108 -11.24 -8.28 -5.43
CA ASP A 108 -10.14 -9.24 -5.63
C ASP A 108 -9.06 -8.70 -6.56
N HIS A 109 -9.47 -7.95 -7.58
CA HIS A 109 -8.53 -7.25 -8.46
C HIS A 109 -7.74 -6.19 -7.69
N MET A 110 -8.41 -5.37 -6.88
CA MET A 110 -7.77 -4.34 -6.06
C MET A 110 -6.87 -4.95 -4.98
N ALA A 111 -7.31 -6.01 -4.32
CA ALA A 111 -6.48 -6.75 -3.36
C ALA A 111 -5.21 -7.31 -4.02
N TYR A 112 -5.33 -7.86 -5.24
CA TYR A 112 -4.18 -8.32 -6.01
C TYR A 112 -3.20 -7.19 -6.30
N ARG A 113 -3.68 -6.05 -6.81
CA ARG A 113 -2.84 -4.88 -7.12
C ARG A 113 -2.15 -4.33 -5.88
N LEU A 114 -2.87 -4.12 -4.78
CA LEU A 114 -2.30 -3.68 -3.50
C LEU A 114 -1.22 -4.64 -2.98
N SER A 115 -1.46 -5.96 -3.11
CA SER A 115 -0.46 -6.96 -2.73
C SER A 115 0.80 -6.86 -3.58
N GLN A 116 0.67 -6.65 -4.90
CA GLN A 116 1.82 -6.45 -5.79
C GLN A 116 2.59 -5.17 -5.46
N ASP A 117 1.89 -4.07 -5.23
CA ASP A 117 2.53 -2.78 -4.91
C ASP A 117 3.29 -2.86 -3.58
N ARG A 118 2.71 -3.54 -2.57
CA ARG A 118 3.39 -3.79 -1.29
C ARG A 118 4.65 -4.64 -1.45
N ASN A 119 4.57 -5.73 -2.22
CA ASN A 119 5.73 -6.58 -2.51
C ASN A 119 6.80 -5.80 -3.29
N ASN A 120 6.41 -4.98 -4.25
CA ASN A 120 7.33 -4.14 -5.00
C ASN A 120 7.98 -3.06 -4.12
N GLN A 121 7.25 -2.50 -3.15
CA GLN A 121 7.82 -1.55 -2.18
C GLN A 121 8.79 -2.24 -1.22
N MET A 122 8.48 -3.44 -0.73
CA MET A 122 9.39 -4.23 0.09
C MET A 122 10.67 -4.60 -0.68
N THR A 123 10.54 -5.08 -1.92
CA THR A 123 11.69 -5.34 -2.79
C THR A 123 12.48 -4.07 -3.13
N SER A 124 11.82 -2.91 -3.17
CA SER A 124 12.50 -1.63 -3.39
C SER A 124 13.22 -1.12 -2.14
N GLN A 125 12.72 -1.44 -0.95
CA GLN A 125 13.42 -1.16 0.32
C GLN A 125 14.57 -2.14 0.58
N GLU A 126 14.48 -3.36 0.09
CA GLU A 126 15.56 -4.36 0.11
C GLU A 126 16.59 -4.17 -1.02
N LYS A 127 16.29 -3.33 -2.04
CA LYS A 127 17.30 -2.94 -3.02
C LYS A 127 18.40 -2.17 -2.30
N LEU A 128 19.54 -2.85 -2.14
CA LEU A 128 20.77 -2.24 -1.64
C LEU A 128 21.03 -0.91 -2.36
N THR A 129 21.10 0.17 -1.60
CA THR A 129 21.56 1.44 -2.18
C THR A 129 22.97 1.23 -2.74
N LEU A 130 23.36 1.99 -3.76
CA LEU A 130 24.69 1.90 -4.32
C LEU A 130 25.78 1.97 -3.23
N THR A 131 25.57 2.81 -2.22
CA THR A 131 26.47 2.99 -1.08
C THR A 131 26.57 1.73 -0.21
N GLN A 132 25.46 1.04 0.00
CA GLN A 132 25.42 -0.22 0.73
C GLN A 132 26.07 -1.34 -0.09
N ALA A 133 25.74 -1.45 -1.39
CA ALA A 133 26.36 -2.42 -2.29
C ALA A 133 27.89 -2.28 -2.33
N VAL A 134 28.40 -1.05 -2.42
CA VAL A 134 29.84 -0.78 -2.40
C VAL A 134 30.50 -1.32 -1.14
N LYS A 135 29.88 -1.12 0.04
CA LYS A 135 30.42 -1.62 1.32
C LYS A 135 30.31 -3.12 1.47
N THR A 136 29.14 -3.68 1.08
CA THR A 136 28.85 -5.12 1.27
C THR A 136 29.70 -5.99 0.36
N TYR A 137 29.95 -5.56 -0.88
CA TYR A 137 30.63 -6.34 -1.90
C TYR A 137 32.06 -5.85 -2.17
N ASP A 138 32.58 -4.97 -1.36
CA ASP A 138 33.94 -4.41 -1.47
C ASP A 138 34.30 -3.96 -2.90
N LEU A 139 33.40 -3.15 -3.48
CA LEU A 139 33.63 -2.61 -4.83
C LEU A 139 34.69 -1.50 -4.81
N THR A 140 35.64 -1.61 -5.71
CA THR A 140 36.66 -0.56 -5.90
C THR A 140 36.01 0.73 -6.41
N LYS A 141 36.63 1.87 -6.20
CA LYS A 141 36.14 3.18 -6.70
C LYS A 141 35.80 3.16 -8.19
N ARG A 142 36.57 2.41 -8.99
CA ARG A 142 36.36 2.29 -10.43
C ARG A 142 35.16 1.44 -10.76
N GLU A 143 34.96 0.33 -10.05
CA GLU A 143 33.80 -0.54 -10.19
C GLU A 143 32.50 0.17 -9.74
N GLN A 144 32.59 0.96 -8.66
CA GLN A 144 31.49 1.80 -8.22
C GLN A 144 31.04 2.81 -9.28
N THR A 145 32.00 3.52 -9.88
CA THR A 145 31.72 4.51 -10.94
C THR A 145 31.04 3.82 -12.13
N ILE A 146 31.59 2.69 -12.57
CA ILE A 146 31.01 1.92 -13.69
C ILE A 146 29.61 1.42 -13.36
N LEU A 147 29.40 0.86 -12.19
CA LEU A 147 28.09 0.39 -11.74
C LEU A 147 27.06 1.53 -11.70
N GLN A 148 27.47 2.71 -11.23
CA GLN A 148 26.61 3.90 -11.22
C GLN A 148 26.18 4.34 -12.63
N LEU A 149 27.10 4.35 -13.58
CA LEU A 149 26.81 4.72 -14.96
C LEU A 149 25.90 3.70 -15.66
N LEU A 150 26.10 2.41 -15.39
CA LEU A 150 25.22 1.33 -15.86
C LEU A 150 23.79 1.46 -15.29
N LEU A 151 23.66 1.77 -13.99
CA LEU A 151 22.36 1.97 -13.35
C LEU A 151 21.63 3.22 -13.86
N GLN A 152 22.34 4.20 -14.41
CA GLN A 152 21.78 5.37 -15.09
C GLN A 152 21.33 5.04 -16.53
N GLY A 153 21.51 3.80 -16.99
CA GLY A 153 21.13 3.37 -18.34
C GLY A 153 22.08 3.82 -19.45
N MET A 154 23.33 4.22 -19.10
CA MET A 154 24.31 4.67 -20.06
C MET A 154 24.84 3.50 -20.89
N GLU A 155 24.97 3.70 -22.20
CA GLU A 155 25.50 2.68 -23.12
C GLU A 155 27.00 2.42 -22.90
N ASN A 156 27.45 1.21 -23.22
CA ASN A 156 28.83 0.80 -23.02
C ASN A 156 29.85 1.70 -23.77
N THR A 157 29.49 2.17 -24.95
CA THR A 157 30.30 3.12 -25.74
C THR A 157 30.47 4.45 -25.05
N GLU A 158 29.38 5.01 -24.51
CA GLU A 158 29.39 6.27 -23.78
C GLU A 158 30.17 6.15 -22.46
N ILE A 159 30.08 5.00 -21.78
CA ILE A 159 30.89 4.73 -20.57
C ILE A 159 32.37 4.67 -20.92
N CYS A 160 32.73 4.03 -22.04
CA CYS A 160 34.11 3.96 -22.50
C CYS A 160 34.69 5.35 -22.78
N ASP A 161 33.95 6.19 -23.51
CA ASP A 161 34.37 7.55 -23.85
C ASP A 161 34.49 8.41 -22.59
N ARG A 162 33.49 8.39 -21.71
CA ARG A 162 33.47 9.16 -20.46
C ARG A 162 34.59 8.79 -19.51
N LEU A 163 34.96 7.52 -19.47
CA LEU A 163 35.98 7.00 -18.55
C LEU A 163 37.33 6.83 -19.22
N SER A 164 37.47 7.15 -20.52
CA SER A 164 38.69 6.98 -21.33
C SER A 164 39.28 5.56 -21.24
N ILE A 165 38.39 4.54 -21.39
CA ILE A 165 38.78 3.12 -21.36
C ILE A 165 38.29 2.39 -22.59
N THR A 166 38.94 1.27 -22.90
CA THR A 166 38.51 0.40 -24.00
C THR A 166 37.31 -0.46 -23.60
N VAL A 167 36.54 -0.92 -24.60
CA VAL A 167 35.43 -1.86 -24.37
C VAL A 167 35.87 -3.13 -23.65
N ASN A 168 37.08 -3.63 -23.95
CA ASN A 168 37.62 -4.80 -23.27
C ASN A 168 37.91 -4.53 -21.78
N THR A 169 38.40 -3.34 -21.47
CA THR A 169 38.63 -2.91 -20.08
C THR A 169 37.28 -2.77 -19.34
N LEU A 170 36.30 -2.18 -19.97
CA LEU A 170 34.94 -2.08 -19.41
C LEU A 170 34.36 -3.46 -19.13
N LYS A 171 34.37 -4.40 -20.09
CA LYS A 171 33.90 -5.78 -19.91
C LYS A 171 34.59 -6.49 -18.74
N LYS A 172 35.89 -6.27 -18.55
CA LYS A 172 36.66 -6.83 -17.42
C LYS A 172 36.16 -6.28 -16.07
N HIS A 173 35.88 -4.98 -15.99
CA HIS A 173 35.31 -4.38 -14.78
C HIS A 173 33.89 -4.88 -14.51
N ILE A 174 33.05 -4.97 -15.53
CA ILE A 174 31.70 -5.53 -15.40
C ILE A 174 31.75 -6.97 -14.89
N LEU A 175 32.64 -7.80 -15.45
CA LEU A 175 32.82 -9.17 -15.00
C LEU A 175 33.26 -9.24 -13.52
N ASN A 176 34.18 -8.35 -13.11
CA ASN A 176 34.62 -8.29 -11.71
C ASN A 176 33.50 -7.86 -10.78
N ILE A 177 32.66 -6.90 -11.18
CA ILE A 177 31.47 -6.49 -10.43
C ILE A 177 30.54 -7.70 -10.25
N TYR A 178 30.20 -8.42 -11.33
CA TYR A 178 29.32 -9.60 -11.24
C TYR A 178 29.88 -10.75 -10.38
N ARG A 179 31.19 -10.87 -10.28
CA ARG A 179 31.82 -11.88 -9.41
C ARG A 179 31.77 -11.51 -7.95
N LYS A 180 31.63 -10.23 -7.66
CA LYS A 180 31.55 -9.71 -6.28
C LYS A 180 30.10 -9.60 -5.77
N LEU A 181 29.11 -9.37 -6.67
CA LEU A 181 27.69 -9.34 -6.36
C LEU A 181 27.11 -10.75 -6.24
#